data_76b2820640eaa8c4f10ffc1b5ca5a63d
#
_entry.id   76b2820640eaa8c4f10ffc1b5ca5a63d
#
_cell.length_a   1.000
_cell.length_b   1.000
_cell.length_c   1.000
_cell.angle_alpha   90.00
_cell.angle_beta   90.00
_cell.angle_gamma   90.00
#
_symmetry.space_group_name_H-M   'P 1'
#
loop_
_entity.id
_entity.type
_entity.pdbx_description
1 polymer ?
#
loop_
_entity_poly.entity_id
_entity_poly.type
_entity_poly.pdbx_seq_one_letter_code
_entity_poly.pdbx_strand_id
1 'polypeptide(L)'
;MFGVKIFTLYPDLYPGPLNIGIYKKAQENKIWDLKVINIRDYAADKHSSVDDTPFGGGSGMLLRPDVVASALDKNLQSNETTIYLSPKGKQFNQEVAKKLSKQKKLNLLCGHFEGIDQRLLETRNIQEYSIGDFILSGGETASFVFIDSILRLLPGVLGNDNSAKEESFENDLLELSLIHISEPTRPY
;
A
#
# COMPACT_ATOMS: atom_id res chain seq x y z
N MET A 1 -0.49 -12.99 13.04
CA MET A 1 0.41 -12.58 11.96
C MET A 1 -0.41 -11.82 10.92
N PHE A 2 0.00 -10.60 10.58
CA PHE A 2 -0.64 -9.74 9.57
C PHE A 2 -0.03 -10.04 8.19
N GLY A 3 -0.84 -10.44 7.23
CA GLY A 3 -0.35 -10.82 5.91
C GLY A 3 -0.46 -9.66 4.91
N VAL A 4 0.64 -9.31 4.24
CA VAL A 4 0.66 -8.33 3.14
C VAL A 4 0.89 -9.07 1.83
N LYS A 5 0.00 -8.89 0.85
CA LYS A 5 0.19 -9.35 -0.53
C LYS A 5 0.29 -8.14 -1.44
N ILE A 6 1.28 -8.15 -2.33
CA ILE A 6 1.51 -7.08 -3.29
C ILE A 6 1.47 -7.66 -4.70
N PHE A 7 0.63 -7.12 -5.53
CA PHE A 7 0.56 -7.39 -6.97
C PHE A 7 1.27 -6.26 -7.71
N THR A 8 2.35 -6.57 -8.41
CA THR A 8 3.23 -5.58 -9.03
C THR A 8 3.83 -6.11 -10.33
N LEU A 9 4.29 -5.21 -11.19
CA LEU A 9 5.14 -5.55 -12.35
C LEU A 9 6.64 -5.60 -12.00
N TYR A 10 7.03 -5.10 -10.83
CA TYR A 10 8.43 -4.96 -10.39
C TYR A 10 8.67 -5.62 -9.02
N PRO A 11 8.61 -6.96 -8.97
CA PRO A 11 8.77 -7.70 -7.71
C PRO A 11 10.12 -7.45 -7.02
N ASP A 12 11.17 -7.14 -7.81
CA ASP A 12 12.53 -6.92 -7.30
C ASP A 12 12.68 -5.64 -6.46
N LEU A 13 11.70 -4.74 -6.50
CA LEU A 13 11.66 -3.59 -5.61
C LEU A 13 11.38 -3.98 -4.15
N TYR A 14 10.81 -5.15 -3.94
CA TYR A 14 10.42 -5.61 -2.61
C TYR A 14 11.43 -6.61 -2.03
N PRO A 15 11.60 -6.63 -0.71
CA PRO A 15 10.86 -5.85 0.29
C PRO A 15 11.34 -4.39 0.46
N GLY A 16 12.39 -3.96 -0.25
CA GLY A 16 12.89 -2.58 -0.22
C GLY A 16 13.13 -2.06 1.19
N PRO A 17 12.61 -0.86 1.57
CA PRO A 17 12.81 -0.28 2.89
C PRO A 17 12.17 -1.10 4.01
N LEU A 18 11.24 -2.00 3.71
CA LEU A 18 10.61 -2.87 4.72
C LEU A 18 11.54 -4.00 5.22
N ASN A 19 12.73 -4.17 4.62
CA ASN A 19 13.72 -5.17 5.04
C ASN A 19 14.73 -4.63 6.05
N ILE A 20 14.48 -3.50 6.65
CA ILE A 20 15.40 -2.89 7.63
C ILE A 20 14.64 -2.44 8.90
N GLY A 21 15.40 -2.20 9.97
CA GLY A 21 14.90 -1.60 11.20
C GLY A 21 13.76 -2.39 11.86
N ILE A 22 12.73 -1.66 12.27
CA ILE A 22 11.59 -2.22 13.03
C ILE A 22 10.78 -3.23 12.21
N TYR A 23 10.66 -3.02 10.90
CA TYR A 23 9.86 -3.89 10.02
C TYR A 23 10.50 -5.26 9.85
N LYS A 24 11.82 -5.31 9.62
CA LYS A 24 12.57 -6.58 9.55
C LYS A 24 12.46 -7.35 10.86
N LYS A 25 12.69 -6.70 11.99
CA LYS A 25 12.57 -7.32 13.31
C LYS A 25 11.15 -7.85 13.57
N ALA A 26 10.14 -7.09 13.18
CA ALA A 26 8.75 -7.51 13.30
C ALA A 26 8.41 -8.71 12.40
N GLN A 27 8.98 -8.79 11.20
CA GLN A 27 8.84 -9.93 10.32
C GLN A 27 9.51 -11.19 10.88
N GLU A 28 10.74 -11.07 11.38
CA GLU A 28 11.47 -12.15 12.09
C GLU A 28 10.66 -12.67 13.29
N ASN A 29 9.99 -11.78 14.02
CA ASN A 29 9.09 -12.11 15.13
C ASN A 29 7.70 -12.61 14.67
N LYS A 30 7.47 -12.80 13.37
CA LYS A 30 6.22 -13.31 12.80
C LYS A 30 4.99 -12.42 13.13
N ILE A 31 5.20 -11.13 13.32
CA ILE A 31 4.11 -10.17 13.52
C ILE A 31 3.43 -9.92 12.18
N TRP A 32 4.21 -9.78 11.11
CA TRP A 32 3.72 -9.62 9.74
C TRP A 32 4.53 -10.45 8.75
N ASP A 33 3.98 -10.62 7.55
CA ASP A 33 4.59 -11.35 6.45
C ASP A 33 4.30 -10.68 5.11
N LEU A 34 5.19 -10.84 4.14
CA LEU A 34 5.09 -10.25 2.80
C LEU A 34 5.10 -11.34 1.73
N LYS A 35 4.08 -11.33 0.88
CA LYS A 35 4.05 -12.09 -0.37
C LYS A 35 3.99 -11.15 -1.57
N VAL A 36 4.98 -11.20 -2.41
CA VAL A 36 5.04 -10.43 -3.66
C VAL A 36 4.61 -11.31 -4.82
N ILE A 37 3.75 -10.79 -5.68
CA ILE A 37 3.17 -11.49 -6.82
C ILE A 37 3.46 -10.67 -8.07
N ASN A 38 4.24 -11.26 -8.97
CA ASN A 38 4.50 -10.65 -10.27
C ASN A 38 3.27 -10.83 -11.17
N ILE A 39 2.63 -9.72 -11.54
CA ILE A 39 1.45 -9.73 -12.40
C ILE A 39 1.79 -10.34 -13.77
N ARG A 40 3.01 -10.14 -14.26
CA ARG A 40 3.46 -10.63 -15.56
C ARG A 40 3.40 -12.16 -15.70
N ASP A 41 3.52 -12.88 -14.60
CA ASP A 41 3.48 -14.36 -14.59
C ASP A 41 2.07 -14.92 -14.90
N TYR A 42 1.07 -14.04 -14.97
CA TYR A 42 -0.33 -14.40 -15.26
C TYR A 42 -0.77 -14.02 -16.67
N ALA A 43 0.13 -13.47 -17.50
CA ALA A 43 -0.11 -13.26 -18.91
C ALA A 43 -0.14 -14.61 -19.66
N ALA A 44 -1.15 -14.80 -20.49
CA ALA A 44 -1.35 -16.06 -21.20
C ALA A 44 -0.57 -16.13 -22.56
N ASP A 45 -0.10 -14.99 -23.02
CA ASP A 45 0.61 -14.89 -24.31
C ASP A 45 2.10 -15.16 -24.18
N LYS A 46 2.75 -15.57 -25.27
CA LYS A 46 4.17 -15.93 -25.34
C LYS A 46 5.11 -14.79 -24.92
N HIS A 47 4.67 -13.55 -25.10
CA HIS A 47 5.48 -12.36 -24.79
C HIS A 47 5.24 -11.82 -23.38
N SER A 48 4.36 -12.45 -22.60
CA SER A 48 3.98 -12.00 -21.25
C SER A 48 3.55 -10.53 -21.23
N SER A 49 2.74 -10.14 -22.20
CA SER A 49 2.25 -8.76 -22.37
C SER A 49 1.30 -8.39 -21.25
N VAL A 50 1.58 -7.27 -20.59
CA VAL A 50 0.81 -6.81 -19.41
C VAL A 50 0.06 -5.52 -19.66
N ASP A 51 0.28 -4.91 -20.79
CA ASP A 51 -0.27 -3.62 -21.21
C ASP A 51 -0.96 -3.72 -22.56
N ASP A 52 -1.91 -2.83 -22.79
CA ASP A 52 -2.68 -2.71 -24.05
C ASP A 52 -3.14 -1.28 -24.23
N THR A 53 -3.51 -0.94 -25.47
CA THR A 53 -4.05 0.37 -25.80
C THR A 53 -5.40 0.61 -25.12
N PRO A 54 -5.70 1.85 -24.70
CA PRO A 54 -7.00 2.17 -24.11
C PRO A 54 -8.15 1.88 -25.06
N PHE A 55 -9.20 1.23 -24.55
CA PHE A 55 -10.41 1.01 -25.31
C PHE A 55 -11.07 2.37 -25.66
N GLY A 56 -11.22 2.67 -26.96
CA GLY A 56 -11.71 3.96 -27.43
C GLY A 56 -10.61 4.93 -27.90
N GLY A 57 -9.34 4.52 -27.85
CA GLY A 57 -8.19 5.33 -28.29
C GLY A 57 -7.69 6.27 -27.21
N GLY A 58 -6.64 7.00 -27.52
CA GLY A 58 -5.93 7.90 -26.62
C GLY A 58 -4.44 7.60 -26.57
N SER A 59 -3.67 8.51 -25.97
CA SER A 59 -2.24 8.30 -25.72
C SER A 59 -2.03 7.46 -24.45
N GLY A 60 -0.96 6.67 -24.43
CA GLY A 60 -0.59 5.83 -23.30
C GLY A 60 -1.11 4.40 -23.42
N MET A 61 -0.80 3.62 -22.38
CA MET A 61 -1.14 2.20 -22.27
C MET A 61 -1.90 1.98 -20.96
N LEU A 62 -2.69 0.92 -20.90
CA LEU A 62 -3.36 0.46 -19.66
C LEU A 62 -2.84 -0.92 -19.28
N LEU A 63 -2.84 -1.21 -17.99
CA LEU A 63 -2.66 -2.58 -17.53
C LEU A 63 -3.79 -3.47 -18.06
N ARG A 64 -3.44 -4.59 -18.65
CA ARG A 64 -4.39 -5.57 -19.19
C ARG A 64 -5.29 -6.11 -18.09
N PRO A 65 -6.60 -5.90 -18.15
CA PRO A 65 -7.52 -6.31 -17.09
C PRO A 65 -7.64 -7.81 -16.93
N ASP A 66 -7.49 -8.59 -18.00
CA ASP A 66 -7.50 -10.05 -17.98
C ASP A 66 -6.30 -10.64 -17.21
N VAL A 67 -5.11 -10.04 -17.39
CA VAL A 67 -3.89 -10.45 -16.70
C VAL A 67 -3.99 -10.12 -15.20
N VAL A 68 -4.42 -8.92 -14.87
CA VAL A 68 -4.62 -8.50 -13.48
C VAL A 68 -5.70 -9.35 -12.81
N ALA A 69 -6.83 -9.58 -13.47
CA ALA A 69 -7.89 -10.45 -12.95
C ALA A 69 -7.37 -11.87 -12.66
N SER A 70 -6.61 -12.45 -13.59
CA SER A 70 -6.02 -13.78 -13.42
C SER A 70 -5.06 -13.83 -12.22
N ALA A 71 -4.25 -12.78 -12.02
CA ALA A 71 -3.35 -12.68 -10.88
C ALA A 71 -4.12 -12.63 -9.55
N LEU A 72 -5.16 -11.80 -9.50
CA LEU A 72 -6.01 -11.66 -8.31
C LEU A 72 -6.75 -12.96 -8.02
N ASP A 73 -7.47 -13.53 -8.99
CA ASP A 73 -8.31 -14.71 -8.83
C ASP A 73 -7.54 -15.96 -8.38
N LYS A 74 -6.27 -16.10 -8.82
CA LYS A 74 -5.41 -17.23 -8.40
C LYS A 74 -4.77 -17.05 -7.03
N ASN A 75 -4.71 -15.84 -6.49
CA ASN A 75 -3.99 -15.55 -5.25
C ASN A 75 -4.87 -15.06 -4.10
N LEU A 76 -6.12 -14.71 -4.39
CA LEU A 76 -7.07 -14.20 -3.40
C LEU A 76 -8.28 -15.12 -3.29
N GLN A 77 -8.88 -15.13 -2.11
CA GLN A 77 -10.21 -15.69 -1.92
C GLN A 77 -11.26 -14.65 -2.36
N SER A 78 -12.44 -15.12 -2.77
CA SER A 78 -13.50 -14.27 -3.33
C SER A 78 -13.98 -13.12 -2.44
N ASN A 79 -13.73 -13.18 -1.13
CA ASN A 79 -14.12 -12.19 -0.14
C ASN A 79 -12.96 -11.30 0.34
N GLU A 80 -11.74 -11.48 -0.18
CA GLU A 80 -10.60 -10.65 0.19
C GLU A 80 -10.66 -9.31 -0.56
N THR A 81 -10.64 -8.21 0.17
CA THR A 81 -10.57 -6.86 -0.40
C THR A 81 -9.18 -6.58 -0.93
N THR A 82 -9.11 -5.99 -2.09
CA THR A 82 -7.87 -5.46 -2.69
C THR A 82 -7.92 -3.95 -2.70
N ILE A 83 -6.79 -3.32 -2.41
CA ILE A 83 -6.61 -1.88 -2.48
C ILE A 83 -5.74 -1.56 -3.70
N TYR A 84 -6.23 -0.66 -4.53
CA TYR A 84 -5.52 -0.09 -5.65
C TYR A 84 -5.06 1.33 -5.28
N LEU A 85 -3.76 1.59 -5.43
CA LEU A 85 -3.21 2.91 -5.14
C LEU A 85 -3.29 3.79 -6.40
N SER A 86 -4.12 4.81 -6.34
CA SER A 86 -4.47 5.67 -7.47
C SER A 86 -4.65 7.11 -6.99
N PRO A 87 -4.20 8.13 -7.75
CA PRO A 87 -4.45 9.53 -7.39
C PRO A 87 -5.94 9.89 -7.38
N LYS A 88 -6.80 9.10 -8.02
CA LYS A 88 -8.27 9.28 -8.05
C LYS A 88 -8.96 8.71 -6.81
N GLY A 89 -8.25 7.91 -6.00
CA GLY A 89 -8.80 7.23 -4.85
C GLY A 89 -9.17 8.16 -3.69
N LYS A 90 -9.85 7.59 -2.70
CA LYS A 90 -10.12 8.28 -1.44
C LYS A 90 -8.81 8.60 -0.74
N GLN A 91 -8.73 9.76 -0.09
CA GLN A 91 -7.53 10.15 0.64
C GLN A 91 -7.20 9.15 1.74
N PHE A 92 -5.98 8.64 1.72
CA PHE A 92 -5.41 7.84 2.80
C PHE A 92 -4.99 8.76 3.93
N ASN A 93 -5.40 8.45 5.14
CA ASN A 93 -5.08 9.18 6.36
C ASN A 93 -4.88 8.23 7.54
N GLN A 94 -4.54 8.77 8.70
CA GLN A 94 -4.27 7.98 9.90
C GLN A 94 -5.46 7.14 10.37
N GLU A 95 -6.69 7.65 10.20
CA GLU A 95 -7.90 6.91 10.55
C GLU A 95 -8.08 5.66 9.68
N VAL A 96 -7.84 5.80 8.37
CA VAL A 96 -7.86 4.67 7.43
C VAL A 96 -6.76 3.66 7.77
N ALA A 97 -5.54 4.13 8.09
CA ALA A 97 -4.45 3.26 8.51
C ALA A 97 -4.82 2.44 9.76
N LYS A 98 -5.40 3.08 10.79
CA LYS A 98 -5.93 2.42 12.01
C LYS A 98 -7.01 1.40 11.70
N LYS A 99 -7.92 1.69 10.77
CA LYS A 99 -8.95 0.74 10.35
C LYS A 99 -8.34 -0.49 9.67
N LEU A 100 -7.37 -0.28 8.78
CA LEU A 100 -6.72 -1.35 8.03
C LEU A 100 -5.79 -2.19 8.91
N SER A 101 -5.10 -1.60 9.89
CA SER A 101 -4.24 -2.34 10.81
C SER A 101 -4.98 -3.37 11.69
N LYS A 102 -6.30 -3.19 11.88
CA LYS A 102 -7.16 -4.15 12.61
C LYS A 102 -7.56 -5.36 11.76
N GLN A 103 -7.30 -5.35 10.46
CA GLN A 103 -7.54 -6.49 9.59
C GLN A 103 -6.45 -7.56 9.77
N LYS A 104 -6.66 -8.74 9.21
CA LYS A 104 -5.65 -9.81 9.22
C LYS A 104 -4.77 -9.81 7.97
N LYS A 105 -5.25 -9.17 6.90
CA LYS A 105 -4.62 -9.18 5.58
C LYS A 105 -4.77 -7.84 4.90
N LEU A 106 -3.76 -7.49 4.13
CA LEU A 106 -3.71 -6.32 3.26
C LEU A 106 -3.28 -6.79 1.86
N ASN A 107 -4.13 -6.60 0.87
CA ASN A 107 -3.81 -6.91 -0.52
C ASN A 107 -3.71 -5.59 -1.28
N LEU A 108 -2.54 -5.33 -1.88
CA LEU A 108 -2.26 -4.11 -2.63
C LEU A 108 -2.03 -4.42 -4.10
N LEU A 109 -2.64 -3.64 -4.96
CA LEU A 109 -2.41 -3.65 -6.40
C LEU A 109 -1.68 -2.37 -6.78
N CYS A 110 -0.45 -2.51 -7.28
CA CYS A 110 0.37 -1.42 -7.77
C CYS A 110 0.08 -1.21 -9.26
N GLY A 111 -0.45 -0.04 -9.59
CA GLY A 111 -0.74 0.33 -10.96
C GLY A 111 0.47 0.91 -11.68
N HIS A 112 0.46 0.79 -12.99
CA HIS A 112 1.41 1.39 -13.92
C HIS A 112 0.69 1.96 -15.13
N PHE A 113 1.45 2.65 -15.98
CA PHE A 113 0.95 3.28 -17.19
C PHE A 113 -0.14 4.32 -16.88
N GLU A 114 -1.22 4.37 -17.67
CA GLU A 114 -2.37 5.23 -17.43
C GLU A 114 -3.39 4.64 -16.43
N GLY A 115 -3.06 3.48 -15.85
CA GLY A 115 -3.87 2.82 -14.84
C GLY A 115 -4.49 1.51 -15.27
N ILE A 116 -5.66 1.21 -14.72
CA ILE A 116 -6.41 -0.05 -14.89
C ILE A 116 -7.82 0.27 -15.34
N ASP A 117 -8.39 -0.61 -16.16
CA ASP A 117 -9.77 -0.49 -16.62
C ASP A 117 -10.74 -0.43 -15.43
N GLN A 118 -11.56 0.60 -15.39
CA GLN A 118 -12.51 0.85 -14.29
C GLN A 118 -13.47 -0.33 -14.07
N ARG A 119 -13.84 -1.04 -15.12
CA ARG A 119 -14.73 -2.21 -15.03
C ARG A 119 -14.11 -3.33 -14.19
N LEU A 120 -12.79 -3.48 -14.22
CA LEU A 120 -12.11 -4.46 -13.35
C LEU A 120 -12.19 -4.05 -11.89
N LEU A 121 -12.00 -2.77 -11.59
CA LEU A 121 -12.05 -2.25 -10.22
C LEU A 121 -13.44 -2.49 -9.61
N GLU A 122 -14.48 -2.22 -10.38
CA GLU A 122 -15.88 -2.38 -9.95
C GLU A 122 -16.26 -3.87 -9.79
N THR A 123 -15.94 -4.72 -10.77
CA THR A 123 -16.33 -6.14 -10.75
C THR A 123 -15.60 -6.96 -9.68
N ARG A 124 -14.44 -6.53 -9.21
CA ARG A 124 -13.66 -7.18 -8.15
C ARG A 124 -13.72 -6.46 -6.81
N ASN A 125 -14.58 -5.44 -6.68
CA ASN A 125 -14.72 -4.63 -5.46
C ASN A 125 -13.36 -4.13 -4.94
N ILE A 126 -12.54 -3.60 -5.86
CA ILE A 126 -11.23 -3.04 -5.55
C ILE A 126 -11.42 -1.62 -5.02
N GLN A 127 -10.90 -1.34 -3.85
CA GLN A 127 -10.98 -0.02 -3.23
C GLN A 127 -9.81 0.84 -3.68
N GLU A 128 -10.08 2.08 -4.09
CA GLU A 128 -9.05 3.02 -4.50
C GLU A 128 -8.69 3.97 -3.36
N TYR A 129 -7.38 4.12 -3.12
CA TYR A 129 -6.84 5.10 -2.17
C TYR A 129 -5.73 5.94 -2.81
N SER A 130 -5.71 7.23 -2.46
CA SER A 130 -4.65 8.18 -2.81
C SER A 130 -3.79 8.49 -1.59
N ILE A 131 -2.48 8.55 -1.76
CA ILE A 131 -1.54 8.98 -0.72
C ILE A 131 -1.23 10.49 -0.78
N GLY A 132 -1.83 11.22 -1.71
CA GLY A 132 -1.67 12.66 -1.87
C GLY A 132 -1.93 13.14 -3.28
N ASP A 133 -1.98 14.45 -3.46
CA ASP A 133 -2.31 15.14 -4.71
C ASP A 133 -1.06 15.32 -5.58
N PHE A 134 -0.45 14.21 -6.00
CA PHE A 134 0.71 14.16 -6.89
C PHE A 134 0.72 12.87 -7.69
N ILE A 135 1.46 12.87 -8.80
CA ILE A 135 1.57 11.72 -9.70
C ILE A 135 2.92 11.03 -9.48
N LEU A 136 2.88 9.70 -9.37
CA LEU A 136 4.03 8.82 -9.34
C LEU A 136 4.11 7.98 -10.61
N SER A 137 5.30 7.47 -10.94
CA SER A 137 5.50 6.61 -12.12
C SER A 137 4.83 5.24 -11.97
N GLY A 138 4.53 4.81 -10.74
CA GLY A 138 3.88 3.54 -10.42
C GLY A 138 3.43 3.47 -8.98
N GLY A 139 2.66 2.46 -8.65
CA GLY A 139 2.10 2.26 -7.33
C GLY A 139 3.08 1.75 -6.26
N GLU A 140 4.27 1.29 -6.65
CA GLU A 140 5.22 0.66 -5.72
C GLU A 140 5.71 1.61 -4.65
N THR A 141 6.12 2.83 -5.03
CA THR A 141 6.55 3.87 -4.06
C THR A 141 5.42 4.23 -3.10
N ALA A 142 4.20 4.39 -3.63
CA ALA A 142 3.02 4.63 -2.81
C ALA A 142 2.75 3.48 -1.84
N SER A 143 2.98 2.22 -2.27
CA SER A 143 2.75 1.04 -1.45
C SER A 143 3.66 0.99 -0.22
N PHE A 144 4.90 1.44 -0.32
CA PHE A 144 5.79 1.52 0.84
C PHE A 144 5.28 2.49 1.90
N VAL A 145 4.85 3.68 1.49
CA VAL A 145 4.24 4.68 2.40
C VAL A 145 2.98 4.11 3.05
N PHE A 146 2.15 3.46 2.25
CA PHE A 146 0.88 2.88 2.70
C PHE A 146 1.10 1.74 3.70
N ILE A 147 2.02 0.83 3.40
CA ILE A 147 2.36 -0.32 4.27
C ILE A 147 3.02 0.15 5.56
N ASP A 148 4.00 1.06 5.47
CA ASP A 148 4.68 1.64 6.63
C ASP A 148 3.67 2.19 7.64
N SER A 149 2.78 3.07 7.18
CA SER A 149 1.75 3.70 8.01
C SER A 149 0.84 2.71 8.72
N ILE A 150 0.62 1.52 8.14
CA ILE A 150 -0.22 0.46 8.71
C ILE A 150 0.59 -0.43 9.66
N LEU A 151 1.78 -0.87 9.23
CA LEU A 151 2.60 -1.82 10.01
C LEU A 151 3.02 -1.25 11.36
N ARG A 152 3.36 0.05 11.42
CA ARG A 152 3.75 0.68 12.69
C ARG A 152 2.64 0.71 13.73
N LEU A 153 1.38 0.54 13.33
CA LEU A 153 0.20 0.45 14.20
C LEU A 153 -0.06 -0.97 14.73
N LEU A 154 0.69 -1.97 14.24
CA LEU A 154 0.54 -3.33 14.72
C LEU A 154 1.22 -3.49 16.09
N PRO A 155 0.58 -4.18 17.05
CA PRO A 155 1.20 -4.45 18.34
C PRO A 155 2.56 -5.15 18.21
N GLY A 156 3.57 -4.64 18.90
CA GLY A 156 4.92 -5.21 18.93
C GLY A 156 5.82 -4.82 17.74
N VAL A 157 5.38 -3.98 16.80
CA VAL A 157 6.25 -3.40 15.75
C VAL A 157 7.07 -2.25 16.30
N LEU A 158 6.43 -1.32 17.00
CA LEU A 158 7.12 -0.26 17.76
C LEU A 158 7.60 -0.82 19.11
N GLY A 159 8.75 -0.32 19.57
CA GLY A 159 9.37 -0.81 20.81
C GLY A 159 8.60 -0.46 22.09
N ASN A 160 7.69 0.50 22.03
CA ASN A 160 6.80 0.89 23.11
C ASN A 160 5.38 1.05 22.56
N ASP A 161 4.44 0.28 23.09
CA ASP A 161 3.03 0.31 22.66
C ASP A 161 2.34 1.67 22.91
N ASN A 162 2.91 2.50 23.80
CA ASN A 162 2.40 3.87 24.01
C ASN A 162 2.89 4.85 22.95
N SER A 163 3.98 4.57 22.24
CA SER A 163 4.50 5.46 21.19
C SER A 163 3.49 5.71 20.07
N ALA A 164 2.63 4.74 19.77
CA ALA A 164 1.57 4.90 18.77
C ALA A 164 0.34 5.68 19.28
N LYS A 165 0.23 5.92 20.60
CA LYS A 165 -0.94 6.59 21.20
C LYS A 165 -0.73 8.09 21.38
N GLU A 166 0.53 8.54 21.40
CA GLU A 166 0.90 9.95 21.63
C GLU A 166 1.39 10.65 20.36
N GLU A 167 1.19 10.02 19.19
CA GLU A 167 1.66 10.56 17.92
C GLU A 167 0.74 11.63 17.33
N SER A 168 1.30 12.39 16.38
CA SER A 168 0.55 13.36 15.57
C SER A 168 -0.70 12.72 14.97
N PHE A 169 -1.78 13.51 14.84
CA PHE A 169 -3.12 13.09 14.38
C PHE A 169 -3.89 12.17 15.35
N GLU A 170 -3.38 11.98 16.59
CA GLU A 170 -4.21 11.49 17.68
C GLU A 170 -5.01 12.66 18.28
N ASN A 171 -6.34 12.46 18.44
CA ASN A 171 -7.26 13.49 18.96
C ASN A 171 -7.17 14.84 18.24
N ASP A 172 -6.91 14.84 16.92
CA ASP A 172 -6.74 16.04 16.08
C ASP A 172 -5.58 16.96 16.48
N LEU A 173 -4.61 16.44 17.23
CA LEU A 173 -3.43 17.18 17.66
C LEU A 173 -2.18 16.73 16.88
N LEU A 174 -1.27 17.66 16.68
CA LEU A 174 0.09 17.35 16.23
C LEU A 174 0.99 17.18 17.44
N GLU A 175 1.92 16.23 17.35
CA GLU A 175 2.96 16.06 18.37
C GLU A 175 3.79 17.34 18.50
N LEU A 176 4.04 17.76 19.75
CA LEU A 176 4.89 18.94 20.02
C LEU A 176 6.33 18.66 19.61
N SER A 177 6.93 19.64 18.93
CA SER A 177 8.35 19.59 18.64
C SER A 177 9.17 19.59 19.94
N LEU A 178 10.21 18.77 20.02
CA LEU A 178 11.16 18.76 21.14
C LEU A 178 11.81 20.13 21.40
N ILE A 179 11.93 20.97 20.37
CA ILE A 179 12.41 22.36 20.49
C ILE A 179 11.50 23.19 21.41
N HIS A 180 10.19 22.97 21.35
CA HIS A 180 9.24 23.69 22.21
C HIS A 180 9.24 23.18 23.67
N ILE A 181 9.71 21.95 23.90
CA ILE A 181 9.82 21.36 25.24
C ILE A 181 11.14 21.78 25.92
N SER A 182 12.19 22.04 25.12
CA SER A 182 13.56 22.28 25.62
C SER A 182 13.93 23.76 25.78
N GLU A 183 13.10 24.71 25.37
CA GLU A 183 13.33 26.12 25.68
C GLU A 183 12.83 26.45 27.08
N PRO A 184 13.75 26.54 28.09
CA PRO A 184 13.36 27.16 29.34
C PRO A 184 13.03 28.61 29.03
N THR A 185 11.82 29.05 29.34
CA THR A 185 11.46 30.45 29.38
C THR A 185 12.52 31.17 30.22
N ARG A 186 13.47 31.85 29.59
CA ARG A 186 14.36 32.77 30.31
C ARG A 186 13.46 33.89 30.81
N PRO A 187 13.38 34.10 32.13
CA PRO A 187 12.75 35.28 32.66
C PRO A 187 13.64 36.47 32.18
N TYR A 188 13.02 37.47 31.58
CA TYR A 188 13.65 38.74 31.25
C TYR A 188 14.00 39.48 32.53
#